data_b538dd99896700ecbd184a439f80bcdb
#
_entry.id   b538dd99896700ecbd184a439f80bcdb
#
_cell.length_a   1.000
_cell.length_b   1.000
_cell.length_c   1.000
_cell.angle_alpha   90.00
_cell.angle_beta   90.00
_cell.angle_gamma   90.00
#
_symmetry.space_group_name_H-M   'P 1'
#
loop_
_entity.id
_entity.type
_entity.pdbx_description
1 polymer ?
#
loop_
_entity_poly.entity_id
_entity_poly.type
_entity_poly.pdbx_seq_one_letter_code
_entity_poly.pdbx_strand_id
1 'polypeptide(L)'
;MKHIATLLFSLALFSVAANADDKPIDFQQLPSSAKTFIKSEFPMESISFIMKDSDLLDTTYDVHFASGLKIEFGSNGEWKEISRTSSPVEIRFVPKQIVSTVSSRWPGAEFKKIERYRHGYEVELTNRLELKFDKKFRLTEIDD
;
A
#
# COMPACT_ATOMS: atom_id res chain seq x y z
N MET A 1 -56.38 7.03 -39.43
CA MET A 1 -55.60 7.92 -38.55
C MET A 1 -54.54 7.13 -37.87
N LYS A 2 -53.33 7.37 -38.26
CA LYS A 2 -52.16 6.61 -37.69
C LYS A 2 -51.50 7.54 -36.71
N HIS A 3 -51.60 7.20 -35.44
CA HIS A 3 -50.83 7.88 -34.41
C HIS A 3 -49.44 7.26 -34.34
N ILE A 4 -48.46 8.00 -34.81
CA ILE A 4 -47.05 7.65 -34.66
C ILE A 4 -46.65 8.12 -33.25
N ALA A 5 -46.53 7.18 -32.32
CA ALA A 5 -45.95 7.46 -31.03
C ALA A 5 -44.44 7.50 -31.21
N THR A 6 -43.89 8.70 -31.23
CA THR A 6 -42.45 8.90 -31.21
C THR A 6 -41.93 8.57 -29.79
N LEU A 7 -41.36 7.39 -29.68
CA LEU A 7 -40.70 6.98 -28.46
C LEU A 7 -39.34 7.72 -28.37
N LEU A 8 -39.33 8.80 -27.62
CA LEU A 8 -38.09 9.47 -27.27
C LEU A 8 -37.29 8.55 -26.32
N PHE A 9 -36.34 7.84 -26.90
CA PHE A 9 -35.34 7.07 -26.12
C PHE A 9 -34.37 8.09 -25.50
N SER A 10 -34.66 8.47 -24.26
CA SER A 10 -33.77 9.26 -23.45
C SER A 10 -32.53 8.40 -23.13
N LEU A 11 -31.47 8.60 -23.90
CA LEU A 11 -30.17 8.01 -23.64
C LEU A 11 -29.60 8.72 -22.41
N ALA A 12 -29.86 8.16 -21.24
CA ALA A 12 -29.19 8.58 -20.02
C ALA A 12 -27.71 8.22 -20.15
N LEU A 13 -26.92 9.19 -20.52
CA LEU A 13 -25.47 9.11 -20.41
C LEU A 13 -25.13 9.00 -18.91
N PHE A 14 -25.01 7.77 -18.45
CA PHE A 14 -24.29 7.52 -17.21
C PHE A 14 -22.83 7.86 -17.48
N SER A 15 -22.43 9.07 -17.18
CA SER A 15 -21.02 9.38 -17.00
C SER A 15 -20.57 8.62 -15.77
N VAL A 16 -19.97 7.47 -16.00
CA VAL A 16 -19.17 6.80 -14.98
C VAL A 16 -17.99 7.73 -14.75
N ALA A 17 -18.05 8.53 -13.69
CA ALA A 17 -16.89 9.23 -13.22
C ALA A 17 -15.90 8.15 -12.81
N ALA A 18 -14.86 7.94 -13.62
CA ALA A 18 -13.71 7.14 -13.25
C ALA A 18 -12.99 7.88 -12.11
N ASN A 19 -13.27 7.49 -10.86
CA ASN A 19 -12.78 8.16 -9.66
C ASN A 19 -11.41 7.71 -9.21
N ALA A 20 -10.70 6.89 -10.00
CA ALA A 20 -9.35 6.45 -9.69
C ALA A 20 -8.49 6.70 -10.94
N ASP A 21 -7.67 7.71 -10.88
CA ASP A 21 -6.63 7.95 -11.87
C ASP A 21 -5.37 7.15 -11.53
N ASP A 22 -5.52 5.82 -11.46
CA ASP A 22 -4.37 4.90 -11.40
C ASP A 22 -3.64 4.97 -12.73
N LYS A 23 -2.44 5.49 -12.72
CA LYS A 23 -1.62 5.57 -13.92
C LYS A 23 -0.18 5.14 -13.68
N PRO A 24 0.43 4.43 -14.65
CA PRO A 24 1.84 4.12 -14.58
C PRO A 24 2.68 5.39 -14.68
N ILE A 25 3.76 5.45 -13.92
CA ILE A 25 4.73 6.54 -13.95
C ILE A 25 6.15 5.99 -13.97
N ASP A 26 7.10 6.85 -14.34
CA ASP A 26 8.53 6.55 -14.28
C ASP A 26 9.13 6.88 -12.90
N PHE A 27 10.26 6.23 -12.59
CA PHE A 27 10.98 6.45 -11.33
C PHE A 27 11.27 7.94 -11.06
N GLN A 28 11.59 8.71 -12.08
CA GLN A 28 11.90 10.13 -11.93
C GLN A 28 10.68 10.98 -11.49
N GLN A 29 9.49 10.47 -11.69
CA GLN A 29 8.24 11.13 -11.29
C GLN A 29 7.86 10.87 -9.83
N LEU A 30 8.58 10.01 -9.12
CA LEU A 30 8.41 9.81 -7.69
C LEU A 30 8.87 11.06 -6.91
N PRO A 31 8.27 11.32 -5.73
CA PRO A 31 8.81 12.30 -4.80
C PRO A 31 10.28 12.05 -4.46
N SER A 32 11.04 13.09 -4.23
CA SER A 32 12.49 13.00 -3.99
C SER A 32 12.85 12.08 -2.81
N SER A 33 12.09 12.16 -1.72
CA SER A 33 12.33 11.31 -0.55
C SER A 33 12.07 9.83 -0.82
N ALA A 34 11.07 9.50 -1.65
CA ALA A 34 10.82 8.13 -2.08
C ALA A 34 11.98 7.59 -2.93
N LYS A 35 12.48 8.38 -3.88
CA LYS A 35 13.65 8.01 -4.70
C LYS A 35 14.88 7.76 -3.84
N THR A 36 15.15 8.65 -2.89
CA THR A 36 16.27 8.50 -1.95
C THR A 36 16.15 7.25 -1.11
N PHE A 37 14.95 6.99 -0.57
CA PHE A 37 14.67 5.79 0.23
C PHE A 37 14.95 4.51 -0.57
N ILE A 38 14.42 4.40 -1.78
CA ILE A 38 14.63 3.21 -2.63
C ILE A 38 16.11 3.01 -2.92
N LYS A 39 16.83 4.07 -3.30
CA LYS A 39 18.26 3.98 -3.63
C LYS A 39 19.13 3.59 -2.44
N SER A 40 18.78 4.06 -1.24
CA SER A 40 19.57 3.77 -0.05
C SER A 40 19.23 2.42 0.59
N GLU A 41 17.94 2.04 0.61
CA GLU A 41 17.49 0.85 1.32
C GLU A 41 17.38 -0.40 0.43
N PHE A 42 17.16 -0.21 -0.87
CA PHE A 42 16.96 -1.29 -1.82
C PHE A 42 17.78 -1.09 -3.10
N PRO A 43 19.10 -0.86 -2.99
CA PRO A 43 19.94 -0.52 -4.15
C PRO A 43 20.06 -1.63 -5.18
N MET A 44 19.84 -2.88 -4.78
CA MET A 44 19.98 -4.07 -5.62
C MET A 44 18.64 -4.60 -6.16
N GLU A 45 17.53 -4.01 -5.74
CA GLU A 45 16.21 -4.42 -6.18
C GLU A 45 15.84 -3.77 -7.51
N SER A 46 15.27 -4.55 -8.42
CA SER A 46 14.80 -4.07 -9.72
C SER A 46 13.32 -3.71 -9.69
N ILE A 47 12.98 -2.49 -10.08
CA ILE A 47 11.60 -2.05 -10.19
C ILE A 47 10.96 -2.64 -11.42
N SER A 48 9.79 -3.28 -11.27
CA SER A 48 8.98 -3.77 -12.37
C SER A 48 8.09 -2.68 -12.94
N PHE A 49 7.34 -1.99 -12.08
CA PHE A 49 6.48 -0.87 -12.48
C PHE A 49 6.12 -0.03 -11.27
N ILE A 50 5.66 1.19 -11.53
CA ILE A 50 5.19 2.13 -10.52
C ILE A 50 3.82 2.64 -10.92
N MET A 51 2.86 2.60 -9.99
CA MET A 51 1.53 3.16 -10.16
C MET A 51 1.36 4.38 -9.26
N LYS A 52 0.82 5.43 -9.84
CA LYS A 52 0.37 6.60 -9.08
C LYS A 52 -1.15 6.54 -8.99
N ASP A 53 -1.65 6.53 -7.78
CA ASP A 53 -3.07 6.68 -7.47
C ASP A 53 -3.32 8.09 -6.94
N SER A 54 -4.28 8.78 -7.54
CA SER A 54 -4.67 10.13 -7.12
C SER A 54 -6.18 10.19 -7.02
N ASP A 55 -6.66 10.39 -5.81
CA ASP A 55 -8.05 10.75 -5.58
C ASP A 55 -8.18 12.21 -5.09
N LEU A 56 -9.38 12.62 -4.72
CA LEU A 56 -9.65 13.99 -4.27
C LEU A 56 -8.97 14.36 -2.94
N LEU A 57 -8.54 13.36 -2.17
CA LEU A 57 -8.07 13.55 -0.79
C LEU A 57 -6.59 13.22 -0.62
N ASP A 58 -6.04 12.32 -1.43
CA ASP A 58 -4.68 11.82 -1.25
C ASP A 58 -4.07 11.37 -2.58
N THR A 59 -2.76 11.33 -2.59
CA THR A 59 -1.97 10.73 -3.67
C THR A 59 -1.01 9.72 -3.09
N THR A 60 -1.00 8.51 -3.63
CA THR A 60 -0.08 7.45 -3.26
C THR A 60 0.70 6.95 -4.47
N TYR A 61 1.82 6.33 -4.21
CA TYR A 61 2.69 5.75 -5.22
C TYR A 61 3.04 4.32 -4.83
N ASP A 62 2.59 3.36 -5.62
CA ASP A 62 2.89 1.95 -5.45
C ASP A 62 4.06 1.54 -6.31
N VAL A 63 5.18 1.21 -5.69
CA VAL A 63 6.38 0.72 -6.37
C VAL A 63 6.45 -0.79 -6.25
N HIS A 64 6.37 -1.48 -7.37
CA HIS A 64 6.43 -2.94 -7.46
C HIS A 64 7.79 -3.38 -7.98
N PHE A 65 8.42 -4.29 -7.28
CA PHE A 65 9.73 -4.83 -7.62
C PHE A 65 9.64 -6.26 -8.16
N ALA A 66 10.59 -6.65 -8.96
CA ALA A 66 10.64 -7.99 -9.57
C ALA A 66 10.73 -9.12 -8.53
N SER A 67 11.28 -8.84 -7.35
CA SER A 67 11.40 -9.79 -6.24
C SER A 67 10.11 -10.11 -5.50
N GLY A 68 9.03 -9.36 -5.77
CA GLY A 68 7.79 -9.41 -5.00
C GLY A 68 7.73 -8.42 -3.83
N LEU A 69 8.76 -7.58 -3.68
CA LEU A 69 8.71 -6.40 -2.81
C LEU A 69 7.72 -5.39 -3.39
N LYS A 70 6.88 -4.82 -2.54
CA LYS A 70 6.04 -3.67 -2.84
C LYS A 70 6.23 -2.61 -1.77
N ILE A 71 6.36 -1.36 -2.18
CA ILE A 71 6.40 -0.22 -1.27
C ILE A 71 5.35 0.80 -1.71
N GLU A 72 4.47 1.18 -0.80
CA GLU A 72 3.56 2.30 -0.99
C GLU A 72 4.15 3.55 -0.33
N PHE A 73 4.22 4.64 -1.08
CA PHE A 73 4.62 5.95 -0.59
C PHE A 73 3.42 6.91 -0.59
N GLY A 74 3.38 7.79 0.39
CA GLY A 74 2.45 8.90 0.39
C GLY A 74 2.88 10.06 -0.53
N SER A 75 2.06 11.09 -0.61
CA SER A 75 2.31 12.28 -1.42
C SER A 75 3.61 13.00 -1.04
N ASN A 76 4.02 12.92 0.22
CA ASN A 76 5.29 13.50 0.71
C ASN A 76 6.52 12.62 0.43
N GLY A 77 6.33 11.43 -0.15
CA GLY A 77 7.40 10.48 -0.45
C GLY A 77 7.89 9.66 0.75
N GLU A 78 7.20 9.70 1.87
CA GLU A 78 7.44 8.79 2.99
C GLU A 78 6.70 7.47 2.75
N TRP A 79 7.34 6.34 3.06
CA TRP A 79 6.68 5.06 2.88
C TRP A 79 5.55 4.87 3.90
N LYS A 80 4.45 4.30 3.44
CA LYS A 80 3.27 3.95 4.23
C LYS A 80 3.17 2.43 4.46
N GLU A 81 3.54 1.64 3.46
CA GLU A 81 3.50 0.19 3.51
C GLU A 81 4.74 -0.41 2.86
N ILE A 82 5.28 -1.46 3.45
CA ILE A 82 6.28 -2.35 2.86
C ILE A 82 5.76 -3.77 2.98
N SER A 83 5.67 -4.48 1.87
CA SER A 83 5.23 -5.88 1.84
C SER A 83 6.08 -6.73 0.89
N ARG A 84 6.12 -8.03 1.16
CA ARG A 84 6.81 -9.01 0.32
C ARG A 84 5.96 -10.25 0.15
N THR A 85 5.95 -10.82 -1.06
CA THR A 85 5.20 -12.03 -1.37
C THR A 85 6.02 -13.31 -1.22
N SER A 86 7.30 -13.26 -1.54
CA SER A 86 8.15 -14.47 -1.65
C SER A 86 9.18 -14.62 -0.53
N SER A 87 9.38 -13.60 0.27
CA SER A 87 10.31 -13.58 1.40
C SER A 87 9.77 -12.66 2.49
N PRO A 88 10.28 -12.75 3.74
CA PRO A 88 9.84 -11.83 4.79
C PRO A 88 10.28 -10.39 4.53
N VAL A 89 9.52 -9.45 5.09
CA VAL A 89 9.96 -8.06 5.23
C VAL A 89 11.07 -8.01 6.26
N GLU A 90 12.10 -7.24 5.97
CA GLU A 90 13.26 -7.09 6.85
C GLU A 90 12.86 -6.41 8.16
N ILE A 91 13.25 -6.99 9.29
CA ILE A 91 12.87 -6.51 10.63
C ILE A 91 13.36 -5.08 10.93
N ARG A 92 14.35 -4.58 10.18
CA ARG A 92 14.85 -3.20 10.33
C ARG A 92 13.78 -2.15 10.02
N PHE A 93 12.74 -2.51 9.25
CA PHE A 93 11.60 -1.63 8.96
C PHE A 93 10.49 -1.71 9.99
N VAL A 94 10.54 -2.68 10.90
CA VAL A 94 9.53 -2.88 11.94
C VAL A 94 10.02 -2.29 13.25
N PRO A 95 9.23 -1.49 13.97
CA PRO A 95 9.62 -1.00 15.29
C PRO A 95 10.03 -2.14 16.23
N LYS A 96 11.09 -1.95 16.98
CA LYS A 96 11.65 -2.98 17.87
C LYS A 96 10.66 -3.52 18.88
N GLN A 97 9.79 -2.67 19.39
CA GLN A 97 8.74 -3.06 20.34
C GLN A 97 7.72 -4.01 19.71
N ILE A 98 7.38 -3.81 18.43
CA ILE A 98 6.50 -4.71 17.68
C ILE A 98 7.21 -6.04 17.42
N VAL A 99 8.48 -6.02 17.02
CA VAL A 99 9.29 -7.23 16.85
C VAL A 99 9.33 -8.04 18.15
N SER A 100 9.54 -7.39 19.30
CA SER A 100 9.56 -8.04 20.61
C SER A 100 8.23 -8.69 20.96
N THR A 101 7.13 -8.02 20.75
CA THR A 101 5.78 -8.55 21.00
C THR A 101 5.52 -9.79 20.14
N VAL A 102 5.84 -9.72 18.85
CA VAL A 102 5.64 -10.83 17.92
C VAL A 102 6.50 -12.03 18.27
N SER A 103 7.80 -11.80 18.56
CA SER A 103 8.74 -12.87 18.95
C SER A 103 8.32 -13.59 20.22
N SER A 104 7.75 -12.87 21.18
CA SER A 104 7.31 -13.44 22.45
C SER A 104 6.02 -14.24 22.33
N ARG A 105 5.06 -13.76 21.55
CA ARG A 105 3.72 -14.36 21.46
C ARG A 105 3.58 -15.38 20.34
N TRP A 106 4.28 -15.20 19.27
CA TRP A 106 4.26 -16.07 18.08
C TRP A 106 5.67 -16.40 17.61
N PRO A 107 6.41 -17.20 18.40
CA PRO A 107 7.79 -17.58 18.03
C PRO A 107 7.84 -18.20 16.63
N GLY A 108 8.81 -17.75 15.83
CA GLY A 108 8.98 -18.21 14.46
C GLY A 108 8.13 -17.52 13.40
N ALA A 109 7.14 -16.73 13.78
CA ALA A 109 6.40 -15.90 12.84
C ALA A 109 7.28 -14.77 12.32
N GLU A 110 7.19 -14.52 11.01
CA GLU A 110 7.91 -13.45 10.32
C GLU A 110 6.91 -12.45 9.74
N PHE A 111 7.39 -11.29 9.31
CA PHE A 111 6.56 -10.22 8.79
C PHE A 111 6.38 -10.35 7.28
N LYS A 112 5.14 -10.32 6.81
CA LYS A 112 4.79 -10.21 5.38
C LYS A 112 4.56 -8.77 4.96
N LYS A 113 4.05 -7.97 5.90
CA LYS A 113 3.69 -6.57 5.67
C LYS A 113 3.90 -5.77 6.94
N ILE A 114 4.35 -4.54 6.78
CA ILE A 114 4.29 -3.49 7.79
C ILE A 114 3.63 -2.25 7.16
N GLU A 115 2.61 -1.75 7.81
CA GLU A 115 1.92 -0.53 7.43
C GLU A 115 2.00 0.48 8.56
N ARG A 116 2.28 1.74 8.22
CA ARG A 116 2.25 2.88 9.16
C ARG A 116 1.10 3.80 8.75
N TYR A 117 0.33 4.19 9.73
CA TYR A 117 -0.73 5.16 9.53
C TYR A 117 -0.79 6.14 10.70
N ARG A 118 -1.66 7.12 10.58
CA ARG A 118 -1.72 8.23 11.54
C ARG A 118 -1.84 7.79 13.00
N HIS A 119 -2.52 6.69 13.26
CA HIS A 119 -2.85 6.24 14.62
C HIS A 119 -2.00 5.06 15.13
N GLY A 120 -1.09 4.55 14.33
CA GLY A 120 -0.24 3.44 14.72
C GLY A 120 0.28 2.62 13.56
N TYR A 121 0.30 1.31 13.78
CA TYR A 121 0.91 0.35 12.87
C TYR A 121 0.03 -0.87 12.70
N GLU A 122 0.09 -1.47 11.52
CA GLU A 122 -0.48 -2.78 11.26
C GLU A 122 0.59 -3.69 10.67
N VAL A 123 0.67 -4.92 11.15
CA VAL A 123 1.56 -5.94 10.57
C VAL A 123 0.75 -7.16 10.18
N GLU A 124 1.12 -7.75 9.05
CA GLU A 124 0.67 -9.08 8.65
C GLU A 124 1.85 -10.05 8.84
N LEU A 125 1.56 -11.18 9.49
CA LEU A 125 2.55 -12.21 9.76
C LEU A 125 2.44 -13.38 8.77
N THR A 126 3.48 -14.19 8.71
CA THR A 126 3.53 -15.39 7.86
C THR A 126 2.53 -16.47 8.28
N ASN A 127 2.04 -16.43 9.52
CA ASN A 127 0.97 -17.31 10.04
C ASN A 127 -0.45 -16.78 9.76
N ARG A 128 -0.59 -15.74 8.92
CA ARG A 128 -1.82 -15.05 8.50
C ARG A 128 -2.46 -14.15 9.55
N LEU A 129 -1.88 -13.98 10.72
CA LEU A 129 -2.38 -13.01 11.69
C LEU A 129 -2.14 -11.59 11.20
N GLU A 130 -3.13 -10.74 11.39
CA GLU A 130 -3.01 -9.29 11.25
C GLU A 130 -3.09 -8.67 12.65
N LEU A 131 -2.10 -7.84 12.97
CA LEU A 131 -1.94 -7.23 14.28
C LEU A 131 -1.95 -5.73 14.15
N LYS A 132 -2.77 -5.06 14.94
CA LYS A 132 -2.77 -3.59 15.02
C LYS A 132 -2.14 -3.12 16.31
N PHE A 133 -1.33 -2.08 16.19
CA PHE A 133 -0.63 -1.44 17.30
C PHE A 133 -0.94 0.06 17.30
N ASP A 134 -1.06 0.64 18.48
CA ASP A 134 -1.17 2.09 18.61
C ASP A 134 0.21 2.78 18.49
N LYS A 135 0.25 4.10 18.59
CA LYS A 135 1.50 4.88 18.50
C LYS A 135 2.50 4.60 19.61
N LYS A 136 2.05 3.99 20.70
CA LYS A 136 2.88 3.58 21.83
C LYS A 136 3.29 2.11 21.72
N PHE A 137 3.09 1.51 20.55
CA PHE A 137 3.41 0.12 20.24
C PHE A 137 2.66 -0.91 21.09
N ARG A 138 1.48 -0.55 21.59
CA ARG A 138 0.61 -1.48 22.31
C ARG A 138 -0.28 -2.20 21.32
N LEU A 139 -0.37 -3.53 21.47
CA LEU A 139 -1.25 -4.35 20.64
C LEU A 139 -2.71 -4.05 20.99
N THR A 140 -3.49 -3.64 20.00
CA THR A 140 -4.89 -3.24 20.17
C THR A 140 -5.88 -4.18 19.51
N GLU A 141 -5.47 -4.93 18.48
CA GLU A 141 -6.35 -5.82 17.72
C GLU A 141 -5.56 -6.98 17.13
N ILE A 142 -6.18 -8.15 17.11
CA ILE A 142 -5.66 -9.37 16.49
C ILE A 142 -6.76 -9.92 15.59
N ASP A 143 -6.48 -10.04 14.29
CA ASP A 143 -7.36 -10.64 13.29
C ASP A 143 -6.67 -11.86 12.65
N ASP A 144 -7.48 -12.85 12.23
CA ASP A 144 -7.02 -14.06 11.56
C ASP A 144 -7.81 -14.37 10.26
#